data_ec9d3e453d774b0eeedc487b64a900ec
#
_entry.id   ec9d3e453d774b0eeedc487b64a900ec
#
_cell.length_a   1.000
_cell.length_b   1.000
_cell.length_c   1.000
_cell.angle_alpha   90.00
_cell.angle_beta   90.00
_cell.angle_gamma   90.00
#
_symmetry.space_group_name_H-M   'P 1'
#
loop_
_entity.id
_entity.type
_entity.pdbx_description
1 polymer ?
#
loop_
_entity_poly.entity_id
_entity_poly.type
_entity_poly.pdbx_seq_one_letter_code
_entity_poly.pdbx_strand_id
1 'polypeptide(L)'
;MSDNHNKLIILGSGPAGYSASIYAARASLNPIIIAGSQEGGQLTTTTDVENWPGDSDGLQGPELMDRMKKHSQQFGVEIINDHINEVDLSKRPFILKGTNTYSCDSLIISTGASAMYLGLPSEKEYLG
;
A
#
# COMPACT_ATOMS: atom_id res chain seq x y z
N MET A 1 11.71 -24.95 2.26
CA MET A 1 10.35 -24.78 1.96
C MET A 1 9.93 -23.32 2.12
N SER A 2 9.29 -22.79 1.15
CA SER A 2 8.93 -21.39 1.23
C SER A 2 7.61 -21.21 1.93
N ASP A 3 7.61 -20.50 3.05
CA ASP A 3 6.40 -20.13 3.74
C ASP A 3 5.88 -18.77 3.29
N ASN A 4 6.53 -18.18 2.27
CA ASN A 4 6.19 -16.87 1.77
C ASN A 4 5.38 -16.92 0.48
N HIS A 5 4.72 -18.06 0.23
CA HIS A 5 3.79 -18.15 -0.89
C HIS A 5 2.40 -17.69 -0.47
N ASN A 6 1.79 -16.85 -1.28
CA ASN A 6 0.49 -16.27 -1.01
C ASN A 6 -0.38 -16.35 -2.25
N LYS A 7 -1.67 -16.49 -2.04
CA LYS A 7 -2.62 -16.50 -3.14
C LYS A 7 -2.63 -15.15 -3.85
N LEU A 8 -2.59 -14.08 -3.06
CA LEU A 8 -2.62 -12.71 -3.55
C LEU A 8 -1.69 -11.84 -2.71
N ILE A 9 -0.82 -11.09 -3.38
CA ILE A 9 -0.01 -10.05 -2.75
C ILE A 9 -0.44 -8.70 -3.29
N ILE A 10 -0.57 -7.73 -2.39
CA ILE A 10 -0.86 -6.35 -2.72
C ILE A 10 0.40 -5.54 -2.39
N LEU A 11 0.98 -4.90 -3.40
CA LEU A 11 2.13 -4.03 -3.21
C LEU A 11 1.65 -2.61 -2.97
N GLY A 12 1.96 -2.10 -1.78
CA GLY A 12 1.63 -0.74 -1.39
C GLY A 12 0.56 -0.69 -0.32
N SER A 13 0.74 0.24 0.62
CA SER A 13 -0.12 0.42 1.78
C SER A 13 -0.76 1.81 1.83
N GLY A 14 -0.92 2.43 0.68
CA GLY A 14 -1.73 3.63 0.56
C GLY A 14 -3.22 3.31 0.49
N PRO A 15 -4.06 4.31 0.21
CA PRO A 15 -5.52 4.09 0.15
C PRO A 15 -5.92 3.01 -0.85
N ALA A 16 -5.25 2.95 -1.99
CA ALA A 16 -5.57 1.94 -3.02
C ALA A 16 -5.28 0.52 -2.52
N GLY A 17 -4.13 0.32 -1.88
CA GLY A 17 -3.75 -0.99 -1.36
C GLY A 17 -4.70 -1.46 -0.26
N TYR A 18 -4.99 -0.61 0.70
CA TYR A 18 -5.91 -0.96 1.78
C TYR A 18 -7.33 -1.22 1.25
N SER A 19 -7.80 -0.39 0.32
CA SER A 19 -9.13 -0.61 -0.27
C SER A 19 -9.21 -1.95 -0.98
N ALA A 20 -8.21 -2.28 -1.79
CA ALA A 20 -8.15 -3.57 -2.48
C ALA A 20 -8.12 -4.73 -1.49
N SER A 21 -7.36 -4.59 -0.39
CA SER A 21 -7.21 -5.66 0.59
C SER A 21 -8.52 -6.02 1.28
N ILE A 22 -9.35 -5.04 1.56
CA ILE A 22 -10.64 -5.27 2.22
C ILE A 22 -11.54 -6.14 1.34
N TYR A 23 -11.67 -5.78 0.07
CA TYR A 23 -12.50 -6.56 -0.85
C TYR A 23 -11.92 -7.93 -1.12
N ALA A 24 -10.60 -8.04 -1.25
CA ALA A 24 -9.95 -9.32 -1.47
C ALA A 24 -10.12 -10.25 -0.27
N ALA A 25 -9.99 -9.71 0.94
CA ALA A 25 -10.19 -10.51 2.15
C ALA A 25 -11.63 -11.00 2.27
N ARG A 26 -12.59 -10.13 1.96
CA ARG A 26 -14.01 -10.52 1.98
C ARG A 26 -14.34 -11.57 0.92
N ALA A 27 -13.57 -11.60 -0.16
CA ALA A 27 -13.70 -12.64 -1.19
C ALA A 27 -12.92 -13.92 -0.86
N SER A 28 -12.39 -14.03 0.35
CA SER A 28 -11.62 -15.18 0.84
C SER A 28 -10.34 -15.46 0.03
N LEU A 29 -9.72 -14.41 -0.48
CA LEU A 29 -8.47 -14.52 -1.23
C LEU A 29 -7.22 -14.48 -0.34
N ASN A 30 -7.41 -14.27 0.95
CA ASN A 30 -6.35 -14.28 1.95
C ASN A 30 -5.15 -13.41 1.55
N PRO A 31 -5.37 -12.12 1.24
CA PRO A 31 -4.29 -11.26 0.76
C PRO A 31 -3.32 -10.87 1.86
N ILE A 32 -2.08 -10.57 1.45
CA ILE A 32 -1.16 -9.83 2.29
C ILE A 32 -0.83 -8.50 1.60
N ILE A 33 -0.49 -7.51 2.41
CA ILE A 33 0.03 -6.24 1.92
C ILE A 33 1.51 -6.18 2.23
N ILE A 34 2.33 -5.83 1.24
CA ILE A 34 3.71 -5.46 1.48
C ILE A 34 3.75 -3.94 1.44
N ALA A 35 4.05 -3.34 2.59
CA ALA A 35 3.79 -1.93 2.83
C ALA A 35 4.63 -0.95 2.01
N GLY A 36 5.82 -1.36 1.62
CA GLY A 36 6.76 -0.46 0.96
C GLY A 36 7.58 0.33 1.96
N SER A 37 8.32 1.31 1.45
CA SER A 37 9.22 2.10 2.28
C SER A 37 8.48 3.11 3.17
N GLN A 38 7.24 3.45 2.82
CA GLN A 38 6.43 4.40 3.60
C GLN A 38 5.05 3.77 3.82
N GLU A 39 4.86 3.15 4.98
CA GLU A 39 3.57 2.57 5.32
C GLU A 39 2.51 3.66 5.40
N GLY A 40 1.37 3.46 4.72
CA GLY A 40 0.31 4.44 4.62
C GLY A 40 0.45 5.40 3.43
N GLY A 41 1.59 5.38 2.77
CA GLY A 41 1.82 6.18 1.56
C GLY A 41 1.87 7.68 1.83
N GLN A 42 1.63 8.46 0.79
CA GLN A 42 1.77 9.92 0.86
C GLN A 42 0.79 10.59 1.82
N LEU A 43 -0.35 9.99 2.08
CA LEU A 43 -1.33 10.59 2.99
C LEU A 43 -0.83 10.68 4.42
N THR A 44 0.20 9.92 4.79
CA THR A 44 0.79 10.02 6.13
C THR A 44 1.53 11.34 6.35
N THR A 45 1.89 12.03 5.27
CA THR A 45 2.55 13.33 5.32
C THR A 45 1.63 14.49 4.94
N THR A 46 0.37 14.20 4.68
CA THR A 46 -0.65 15.18 4.33
C THR A 46 -1.43 15.61 5.56
N THR A 47 -1.93 16.83 5.56
CA THR A 47 -2.80 17.33 6.61
C THR A 47 -4.26 17.06 6.27
N ASP A 48 -4.99 18.03 5.74
CA ASP A 48 -6.41 17.88 5.46
C ASP A 48 -6.68 17.01 4.26
N VAL A 49 -7.59 16.06 4.40
CA VAL A 49 -8.09 15.22 3.31
C VAL A 49 -9.55 15.57 3.07
N GLU A 50 -9.82 16.14 1.91
CA GLU A 50 -11.15 16.61 1.56
C GLU A 50 -11.82 15.80 0.47
N ASN A 51 -11.05 14.91 -0.16
CA ASN A 51 -11.52 14.13 -1.30
C ASN A 51 -11.70 12.64 -0.99
N TRP A 52 -11.80 12.30 0.28
CA TRP A 52 -12.15 10.94 0.70
C TRP A 52 -13.66 10.87 0.92
N PRO A 53 -14.42 10.17 0.05
CA PRO A 53 -15.89 10.29 0.08
C PRO A 53 -16.58 9.71 1.31
N GLY A 54 -15.88 8.96 2.13
CA GLY A 54 -16.43 8.42 3.36
C GLY A 54 -16.44 9.38 4.55
N ASP A 55 -15.73 10.50 4.45
CA ASP A 55 -15.59 11.47 5.53
C ASP A 55 -15.65 12.88 4.96
N SER A 56 -16.45 13.74 5.57
CA SER A 56 -16.70 15.08 5.07
C SER A 56 -16.02 16.19 5.88
N ASP A 57 -15.62 15.91 7.12
CA ASP A 57 -15.20 16.97 8.04
C ASP A 57 -13.82 16.73 8.65
N GLY A 58 -12.85 17.58 8.27
CA GLY A 58 -11.60 17.73 9.03
C GLY A 58 -10.73 16.49 9.18
N LEU A 59 -10.88 15.52 8.29
CA LEU A 59 -10.09 14.30 8.36
C LEU A 59 -8.63 14.57 8.01
N GLN A 60 -7.72 14.12 8.88
CA GLN A 60 -6.29 14.25 8.63
C GLN A 60 -5.75 13.00 7.95
N GLY A 61 -4.71 13.19 7.11
CA GLY A 61 -4.11 12.08 6.36
C GLY A 61 -3.65 10.92 7.24
N PRO A 62 -2.82 11.17 8.27
CA PRO A 62 -2.39 10.08 9.16
C PRO A 62 -3.54 9.35 9.85
N GLU A 63 -4.56 10.09 10.26
CA GLU A 63 -5.74 9.51 10.88
C GLU A 63 -6.49 8.60 9.92
N LEU A 64 -6.68 9.05 8.68
CA LEU A 64 -7.33 8.25 7.65
C LEU A 64 -6.56 6.96 7.41
N MET A 65 -5.23 7.04 7.29
CA MET A 65 -4.43 5.85 7.01
C MET A 65 -4.43 4.87 8.18
N ASP A 66 -4.46 5.36 9.42
CA ASP A 66 -4.59 4.50 10.58
C ASP A 66 -5.94 3.77 10.58
N ARG A 67 -7.01 4.47 10.24
CA ARG A 67 -8.35 3.89 10.15
C ARG A 67 -8.42 2.83 9.05
N MET A 68 -7.83 3.10 7.89
CA MET A 68 -7.81 2.14 6.78
C MET A 68 -6.99 0.90 7.14
N LYS A 69 -5.87 1.08 7.81
CA LYS A 69 -5.05 -0.04 8.28
C LYS A 69 -5.84 -0.94 9.21
N LYS A 70 -6.47 -0.35 10.21
CA LYS A 70 -7.28 -1.10 11.17
C LYS A 70 -8.45 -1.81 10.50
N HIS A 71 -9.07 -1.16 9.52
CA HIS A 71 -10.16 -1.75 8.76
C HIS A 71 -9.70 -2.99 7.99
N SER A 72 -8.55 -2.88 7.32
CA SER A 72 -7.94 -4.00 6.62
C SER A 72 -7.62 -5.15 7.58
N GLN A 73 -7.01 -4.85 8.72
CA GLN A 73 -6.65 -5.86 9.72
C GLN A 73 -7.86 -6.53 10.34
N GLN A 74 -9.00 -5.83 10.40
CA GLN A 74 -10.25 -6.38 10.91
C GLN A 74 -10.69 -7.61 10.10
N PHE A 75 -10.36 -7.67 8.82
CA PHE A 75 -10.64 -8.81 7.96
C PHE A 75 -9.49 -9.80 7.86
N GLY A 76 -8.50 -9.68 8.73
CA GLY A 76 -7.40 -10.63 8.81
C GLY A 76 -6.26 -10.40 7.83
N VAL A 77 -6.20 -9.23 7.20
CA VAL A 77 -5.11 -8.92 6.27
C VAL A 77 -3.82 -8.73 7.05
N GLU A 78 -2.78 -9.44 6.65
CA GLU A 78 -1.44 -9.26 7.21
C GLU A 78 -0.73 -8.15 6.45
N ILE A 79 -0.06 -7.26 7.20
CA ILE A 79 0.70 -6.16 6.63
C ILE A 79 2.17 -6.39 6.96
N ILE A 80 3.00 -6.52 5.92
CA ILE A 80 4.41 -6.82 6.05
C ILE A 80 5.22 -5.58 5.74
N ASN A 81 6.14 -5.23 6.65
CA ASN A 81 7.05 -4.11 6.45
C ASN A 81 8.26 -4.58 5.66
N ASP A 82 8.17 -4.42 4.35
CA ASP A 82 9.25 -4.71 3.43
C ASP A 82 9.09 -3.80 2.22
N HIS A 83 10.17 -3.65 1.48
CA HIS A 83 10.18 -2.89 0.24
C HIS A 83 10.67 -3.80 -0.88
N ILE A 84 9.83 -3.99 -1.90
CA ILE A 84 10.15 -4.87 -3.01
C ILE A 84 10.97 -4.11 -4.04
N ASN A 85 12.12 -4.65 -4.39
CA ASN A 85 13.04 -4.04 -5.34
C ASN A 85 12.99 -4.70 -6.72
N GLU A 86 12.52 -5.94 -6.79
CA GLU A 86 12.57 -6.72 -8.02
C GLU A 86 11.36 -7.64 -8.07
N VAL A 87 10.76 -7.73 -9.26
CA VAL A 87 9.58 -8.58 -9.48
C VAL A 87 9.81 -9.39 -10.75
N ASP A 88 9.55 -10.69 -10.68
CA ASP A 88 9.56 -11.56 -11.86
C ASP A 88 8.12 -11.98 -12.15
N LEU A 89 7.57 -11.46 -13.22
CA LEU A 89 6.21 -11.74 -13.68
C LEU A 89 6.18 -12.66 -14.90
N SER A 90 7.31 -13.27 -15.25
CA SER A 90 7.42 -14.08 -16.48
C SER A 90 6.59 -15.35 -16.42
N LYS A 91 6.34 -15.88 -15.24
CA LYS A 91 5.53 -17.08 -15.03
C LYS A 91 4.94 -17.07 -13.64
N ARG A 92 3.92 -17.88 -13.41
CA ARG A 92 3.36 -18.10 -12.07
C ARG A 92 4.04 -19.30 -11.40
N PRO A 93 4.27 -19.24 -10.09
CA PRO A 93 4.00 -18.12 -9.23
C PRO A 93 4.90 -16.92 -9.50
N PHE A 94 4.37 -15.72 -9.36
CA PHE A 94 5.18 -14.50 -9.46
C PHE A 94 6.12 -14.40 -8.26
N ILE A 95 7.32 -13.89 -8.50
CA ILE A 95 8.35 -13.78 -7.45
C ILE A 95 8.64 -12.31 -7.16
N LEU A 96 8.61 -11.95 -5.89
CA LEU A 96 8.89 -10.59 -5.43
C LEU A 96 10.06 -10.63 -4.46
N LYS A 97 11.03 -9.76 -4.66
CA LYS A 97 12.24 -9.73 -3.85
C LYS A 97 12.42 -8.38 -3.17
N GLY A 98 12.43 -8.40 -1.87
CA GLY A 98 12.80 -7.29 -1.00
C GLY A 98 13.85 -7.78 -0.03
N THR A 99 13.71 -7.45 1.24
CA THR A 99 14.54 -8.05 2.29
C THR A 99 14.33 -9.56 2.32
N ASN A 100 13.10 -9.99 2.13
CA ASN A 100 12.74 -11.40 1.96
C ASN A 100 12.23 -11.64 0.54
N THR A 101 12.09 -12.91 0.17
CA THR A 101 11.54 -13.30 -1.11
C THR A 101 10.13 -13.86 -0.91
N TYR A 102 9.20 -13.40 -1.72
CA TYR A 102 7.80 -13.81 -1.66
C TYR A 102 7.36 -14.36 -2.99
N SER A 103 6.32 -15.19 -2.97
CA SER A 103 5.68 -15.62 -4.21
C SER A 103 4.17 -15.46 -4.10
N CYS A 104 3.52 -15.31 -5.24
CA CYS A 104 2.07 -15.21 -5.28
C CYS A 104 1.50 -15.72 -6.61
N ASP A 105 0.23 -16.09 -6.55
CA ASP A 105 -0.49 -16.49 -7.75
C ASP A 105 -1.00 -15.27 -8.51
N SER A 106 -1.37 -14.23 -7.78
CA SER A 106 -1.87 -12.98 -8.34
C SER A 106 -1.27 -11.79 -7.59
N LEU A 107 -1.12 -10.67 -8.29
CA LEU A 107 -0.47 -9.49 -7.76
C LEU A 107 -1.30 -8.25 -8.08
N ILE A 108 -1.51 -7.41 -7.07
CA ILE A 108 -2.07 -6.07 -7.26
C ILE A 108 -0.96 -5.06 -7.01
N ILE A 109 -0.72 -4.21 -7.99
CA ILE A 109 0.30 -3.17 -7.89
C ILE A 109 -0.40 -1.85 -7.55
N SER A 110 -0.15 -1.35 -6.35
CA SER A 110 -0.75 -0.11 -5.83
C SER A 110 0.32 0.71 -5.11
N THR A 111 1.44 0.90 -5.79
CA THR A 111 2.65 1.48 -5.19
C THR A 111 2.63 2.99 -5.09
N GLY A 112 1.59 3.63 -5.63
CA GLY A 112 1.44 5.07 -5.53
C GLY A 112 2.44 5.84 -6.35
N ALA A 113 2.69 7.07 -5.93
CA ALA A 113 3.59 7.98 -6.61
C ALA A 113 4.32 8.82 -5.57
N SER A 114 5.45 9.37 -5.97
CA SER A 114 6.16 10.37 -5.19
C SER A 114 6.16 11.68 -5.97
N ALA A 115 6.14 12.78 -5.26
CA ALA A 115 6.18 14.09 -5.91
C ALA A 115 7.49 14.25 -6.67
N MET A 116 7.38 14.72 -7.90
CA MET A 116 8.54 15.07 -8.71
C MET A 116 8.74 16.57 -8.67
N TYR A 117 9.93 16.99 -8.34
CA TYR A 117 10.28 18.41 -8.25
C TYR A 117 11.17 18.81 -9.42
N LEU A 118 11.04 20.07 -9.85
CA LEU A 118 11.84 20.59 -10.94
C LEU A 118 13.27 20.95 -10.50
N GLY A 119 13.51 21.00 -9.19
CA GLY A 119 14.81 21.40 -8.65
C GLY A 119 15.00 22.90 -8.53
N LEU A 120 13.91 23.67 -8.68
CA LEU A 120 13.98 25.13 -8.55
C LEU A 120 13.93 25.54 -7.08
N PRO A 121 14.70 26.58 -6.69
CA PRO A 121 14.68 27.05 -5.29
C PRO A 121 13.29 27.46 -4.81
N SER A 122 12.46 27.99 -5.70
CA SER A 122 11.11 28.44 -5.36
C SER A 122 10.14 27.31 -5.08
N GLU A 123 10.46 26.08 -5.44
CA GLU A 123 9.54 24.95 -5.20
C GLU A 123 9.25 24.74 -3.72
N LYS A 124 10.27 24.89 -2.88
CA LYS A 124 10.11 24.71 -1.43
C LYS A 124 9.18 25.75 -0.81
N GLU A 125 9.17 26.94 -1.40
CA GLU A 125 8.35 28.04 -0.91
C GLU A 125 6.87 27.81 -1.19
N TYR A 126 6.55 27.09 -2.26
CA TYR A 126 5.17 26.90 -2.71
C TYR A 126 4.69 25.45 -2.60
N LEU A 127 5.35 24.64 -1.77
CA LEU A 127 4.87 23.30 -1.48
C LEU A 127 3.53 23.39 -0.74
N GLY A 128 2.49 22.87 -1.35
CA GLY A 128 1.15 22.89 -0.81
C GLY A 128 0.83 21.78 0.15
#